data_98e1125800e90f28f21c061ccd43a513
#
_entry.id   98e1125800e90f28f21c061ccd43a513
#
_cell.length_a   1.000
_cell.length_b   1.000
_cell.length_c   1.000
_cell.angle_alpha   90.00
_cell.angle_beta   90.00
_cell.angle_gamma   90.00
#
_symmetry.space_group_name_H-M   'P 1'
#
loop_
_entity.id
_entity.type
_entity.pdbx_description
1 polymer ?
#
loop_
_entity_poly.entity_id
_entity_poly.type
_entity_poly.pdbx_seq_one_letter_code
_entity_poly.pdbx_strand_id
1 'polypeptide(L)'
;LNLSQKAINIGVILIKYHTLMSNVSNREDIYSQRVIFAFISKLGDKQVLKLLYILSYCVINATNERLYNAYTAKLLRELYEISLSAFSDENLLDEATRRVKKEQSIKRNSEFLALEPKLQEKIFKITSNLVFTKYSASEIINLSKVADSLNETEIFINNSKNLSIQIYTNKSLNLSALLYEFAKFDLAYMEIFELFEKKFYIRLDFNQNVKNHELENTKILALKSLNSEVLREPLKPNINKDEINFELNHSKDYAKLSINAKDQRGLMAYVMSVFDRLHFQVTSARIQTVKNRTRNLFLIEKNERLESKGEEILNLLISE
;
A
#
# COMPACT_ATOMS: atom_id res chain seq x y z
N LEU A 1 17.22 -7.99 40.42
CA LEU A 1 17.36 -6.80 39.56
C LEU A 1 16.58 -5.65 40.21
N ASN A 2 17.28 -4.64 40.76
CA ASN A 2 16.63 -3.41 41.29
C ASN A 2 16.25 -2.51 40.09
N LEU A 3 15.15 -2.83 39.44
CA LEU A 3 14.60 -2.01 38.37
C LEU A 3 13.71 -0.89 38.94
N SER A 4 13.78 0.31 38.36
CA SER A 4 12.86 1.39 38.71
C SER A 4 11.41 1.03 38.33
N GLN A 5 10.44 1.57 39.04
CA GLN A 5 9.01 1.36 38.74
C GLN A 5 8.68 1.75 37.29
N LYS A 6 9.31 2.81 36.77
CA LYS A 6 9.18 3.22 35.36
C LYS A 6 9.65 2.12 34.41
N ALA A 7 10.79 1.49 34.67
CA ALA A 7 11.32 0.42 33.83
C ALA A 7 10.41 -0.82 33.87
N ILE A 8 9.86 -1.15 35.03
CA ILE A 8 8.91 -2.25 35.19
C ILE A 8 7.64 -1.98 34.36
N ASN A 9 7.07 -0.79 34.47
CA ASN A 9 5.86 -0.42 33.70
C ASN A 9 6.09 -0.48 32.20
N ILE A 10 7.22 0.03 31.71
CA ILE A 10 7.59 -0.07 30.28
C ILE A 10 7.71 -1.54 29.88
N GLY A 11 8.40 -2.37 30.67
CA GLY A 11 8.56 -3.80 30.39
C GLY A 11 7.21 -4.53 30.26
N VAL A 12 6.26 -4.25 31.16
CA VAL A 12 4.90 -4.81 31.13
C VAL A 12 4.18 -4.42 29.83
N ILE A 13 4.25 -3.16 29.43
CA ILE A 13 3.63 -2.68 28.17
C ILE A 13 4.28 -3.37 26.95
N LEU A 14 5.60 -3.49 26.93
CA LEU A 14 6.32 -4.13 25.83
C LEU A 14 5.95 -5.61 25.71
N ILE A 15 5.89 -6.35 26.81
CA ILE A 15 5.46 -7.76 26.81
C ILE A 15 4.02 -7.87 26.31
N LYS A 16 3.11 -7.04 26.83
CA LYS A 16 1.70 -7.05 26.46
C LYS A 16 1.49 -6.78 24.97
N TYR A 17 2.28 -5.90 24.38
CA TYR A 17 2.10 -5.39 23.02
C TYR A 17 3.21 -5.78 22.05
N HIS A 18 4.04 -6.78 22.36
CA HIS A 18 5.20 -7.16 21.54
C HIS A 18 4.88 -7.49 20.07
N THR A 19 3.66 -7.97 19.76
CA THR A 19 3.20 -8.22 18.38
C THR A 19 2.36 -7.10 17.79
N LEU A 20 1.98 -6.08 18.60
CA LEU A 20 1.04 -5.05 18.18
C LEU A 20 1.53 -4.27 16.96
N MET A 21 2.80 -3.86 16.97
CA MET A 21 3.36 -3.06 15.89
C MET A 21 3.42 -3.83 14.57
N SER A 22 3.84 -5.10 14.60
CA SER A 22 3.81 -5.98 13.43
C SER A 22 2.39 -6.23 12.93
N ASN A 23 1.43 -6.39 13.83
CA ASN A 23 0.03 -6.60 13.47
C ASN A 23 -0.56 -5.35 12.79
N VAL A 24 -0.34 -4.17 13.35
CA VAL A 24 -0.85 -2.91 12.79
C VAL A 24 -0.19 -2.62 11.44
N SER A 25 1.14 -2.72 11.34
CA SER A 25 1.85 -2.44 10.09
C SER A 25 1.44 -3.37 8.93
N ASN A 26 1.10 -4.63 9.22
CA ASN A 26 0.78 -5.61 8.20
C ASN A 26 -0.72 -5.74 7.89
N ARG A 27 -1.61 -5.29 8.79
CA ARG A 27 -3.05 -5.60 8.68
C ARG A 27 -3.94 -4.37 8.61
N GLU A 28 -3.42 -3.20 9.04
CA GLU A 28 -4.21 -1.98 9.12
C GLU A 28 -3.70 -0.91 8.16
N ASP A 29 -4.55 0.05 7.89
CA ASP A 29 -4.12 1.23 7.15
C ASP A 29 -3.35 2.18 8.07
N ILE A 30 -2.02 2.10 8.02
CA ILE A 30 -1.13 2.93 8.85
C ILE A 30 -1.18 4.43 8.50
N TYR A 31 -1.88 4.81 7.43
CA TYR A 31 -2.07 6.21 7.06
C TYR A 31 -3.39 6.77 7.60
N SER A 32 -4.28 5.91 8.10
CA SER A 32 -5.52 6.31 8.74
C SER A 32 -5.27 6.92 10.11
N GLN A 33 -5.77 8.13 10.32
CA GLN A 33 -5.72 8.83 11.60
C GLN A 33 -6.29 7.97 12.75
N ARG A 34 -7.44 7.32 12.52
CA ARG A 34 -8.09 6.44 13.50
C ARG A 34 -7.20 5.28 13.93
N VAL A 35 -6.52 4.64 12.97
CA VAL A 35 -5.62 3.51 13.25
C VAL A 35 -4.42 3.98 14.05
N ILE A 36 -3.81 5.11 13.69
CA ILE A 36 -2.66 5.66 14.41
C ILE A 36 -3.06 6.06 15.82
N PHE A 37 -4.19 6.75 16.03
CA PHE A 37 -4.65 7.10 17.38
C PHE A 37 -4.92 5.85 18.23
N ALA A 38 -5.60 4.84 17.69
CA ALA A 38 -5.83 3.59 18.39
C ALA A 38 -4.53 2.83 18.73
N PHE A 39 -3.50 2.98 17.91
CA PHE A 39 -2.19 2.40 18.15
C PHE A 39 -1.43 3.16 19.23
N ILE A 40 -1.25 4.47 19.10
CA ILE A 40 -0.47 5.27 20.06
C ILE A 40 -1.11 5.37 21.44
N SER A 41 -2.46 5.35 21.53
CA SER A 41 -3.19 5.36 22.80
C SER A 41 -2.85 4.15 23.68
N LYS A 42 -2.51 3.00 23.09
CA LYS A 42 -2.10 1.80 23.83
C LYS A 42 -0.68 1.88 24.37
N LEU A 43 0.16 2.72 23.78
CA LEU A 43 1.57 2.86 24.13
C LEU A 43 1.79 4.00 25.16
N GLY A 44 1.03 5.07 25.05
CA GLY A 44 1.01 6.22 25.95
C GLY A 44 2.23 7.14 25.89
N ASP A 45 3.37 6.69 25.32
CA ASP A 45 4.63 7.44 25.41
C ASP A 45 5.56 7.12 24.23
N LYS A 46 6.35 8.12 23.79
CA LYS A 46 7.35 8.01 22.73
C LYS A 46 8.47 7.02 23.04
N GLN A 47 8.86 6.90 24.30
CA GLN A 47 9.91 5.96 24.73
C GLN A 47 9.44 4.53 24.54
N VAL A 48 8.18 4.24 24.89
CA VAL A 48 7.55 2.92 24.68
C VAL A 48 7.48 2.60 23.17
N LEU A 49 7.06 3.57 22.35
CA LEU A 49 7.03 3.42 20.90
C LEU A 49 8.40 3.03 20.34
N LYS A 50 9.46 3.75 20.74
CA LYS A 50 10.84 3.48 20.30
C LYS A 50 11.30 2.07 20.67
N LEU A 51 11.07 1.66 21.91
CA LEU A 51 11.45 0.34 22.39
C LEU A 51 10.64 -0.77 21.74
N LEU A 52 9.35 -0.53 21.48
CA LEU A 52 8.48 -1.48 20.78
C LEU A 52 8.92 -1.65 19.30
N TYR A 53 9.36 -0.58 18.65
CA TYR A 53 9.93 -0.65 17.30
C TYR A 53 11.16 -1.54 17.24
N ILE A 54 12.12 -1.33 18.16
CA ILE A 54 13.34 -2.15 18.28
C ILE A 54 12.97 -3.62 18.55
N LEU A 55 12.08 -3.86 19.52
CA LEU A 55 11.63 -5.20 19.87
C LEU A 55 10.97 -5.90 18.68
N SER A 56 10.07 -5.22 17.98
CA SER A 56 9.40 -5.77 16.80
C SER A 56 10.39 -6.12 15.69
N TYR A 57 11.37 -5.25 15.44
CA TYR A 57 12.46 -5.50 14.50
C TYR A 57 13.24 -6.76 14.87
N CYS A 58 13.67 -6.89 16.14
CA CYS A 58 14.43 -8.05 16.62
C CYS A 58 13.62 -9.35 16.52
N VAL A 59 12.35 -9.32 16.93
CA VAL A 59 11.48 -10.50 16.92
C VAL A 59 11.25 -11.00 15.48
N ILE A 60 10.95 -10.11 14.54
CA ILE A 60 10.70 -10.50 13.15
C ILE A 60 11.97 -11.11 12.54
N ASN A 61 13.13 -10.50 12.76
CA ASN A 61 14.40 -11.02 12.25
C ASN A 61 14.79 -12.37 12.86
N ALA A 62 14.49 -12.58 14.15
CA ALA A 62 14.83 -13.82 14.84
C ALA A 62 13.88 -14.98 14.51
N THR A 63 12.64 -14.71 14.10
CA THR A 63 11.62 -15.75 13.93
C THR A 63 11.53 -16.27 12.50
N ASN A 64 11.73 -15.45 11.50
CA ASN A 64 11.66 -15.88 10.11
C ASN A 64 12.24 -14.84 9.14
N GLU A 65 13.38 -15.16 8.52
CA GLU A 65 14.01 -14.30 7.49
C GLU A 65 13.09 -14.02 6.29
N ARG A 66 12.17 -14.93 5.96
CA ARG A 66 11.20 -14.73 4.86
C ARG A 66 10.10 -13.72 5.20
N LEU A 67 9.79 -13.51 6.48
CA LEU A 67 8.80 -12.53 6.92
C LEU A 67 9.37 -11.10 6.97
N TYR A 68 10.68 -10.97 7.11
CA TYR A 68 11.36 -9.68 7.09
C TYR A 68 11.88 -9.36 5.67
N ASN A 69 10.96 -9.03 4.78
CA ASN A 69 11.31 -8.50 3.46
C ASN A 69 11.44 -6.96 3.52
N ALA A 70 11.95 -6.36 2.43
CA ALA A 70 12.14 -4.91 2.33
C ALA A 70 10.83 -4.13 2.52
N TYR A 71 9.70 -4.70 2.13
CA TYR A 71 8.38 -4.10 2.26
C TYR A 71 7.90 -4.09 3.72
N THR A 72 7.98 -5.21 4.43
CA THR A 72 7.63 -5.29 5.87
C THR A 72 8.49 -4.34 6.69
N ALA A 73 9.80 -4.24 6.39
CA ALA A 73 10.70 -3.29 7.02
C ALA A 73 10.28 -1.84 6.76
N LYS A 74 9.86 -1.52 5.54
CA LYS A 74 9.36 -0.19 5.16
C LYS A 74 8.10 0.15 5.95
N LEU A 75 7.10 -0.72 5.98
CA LEU A 75 5.85 -0.51 6.71
C LEU A 75 6.07 -0.31 8.22
N LEU A 76 6.95 -1.12 8.83
CA LEU A 76 7.27 -1.01 10.24
C LEU A 76 7.90 0.34 10.57
N ARG A 77 8.81 0.81 9.72
CA ARG A 77 9.45 2.14 9.84
C ARG A 77 8.43 3.26 9.66
N GLU A 78 7.60 3.19 8.64
CA GLU A 78 6.57 4.21 8.37
C GLU A 78 5.58 4.32 9.52
N LEU A 79 5.11 3.19 10.07
CA LEU A 79 4.26 3.20 11.25
C LEU A 79 4.95 3.87 12.44
N TYR A 80 6.25 3.61 12.65
CA TYR A 80 7.04 4.26 13.70
C TYR A 80 7.11 5.77 13.48
N GLU A 81 7.47 6.23 12.29
CA GLU A 81 7.66 7.65 11.96
C GLU A 81 6.33 8.44 12.04
N ILE A 82 5.24 7.90 11.50
CA ILE A 82 3.91 8.50 11.59
C ILE A 82 3.46 8.60 13.05
N SER A 83 3.63 7.53 13.83
CA SER A 83 3.25 7.50 15.25
C SER A 83 4.11 8.46 16.09
N LEU A 84 5.40 8.54 15.81
CA LEU A 84 6.30 9.50 16.48
C LEU A 84 5.89 10.95 16.21
N SER A 85 5.51 11.24 14.98
CA SER A 85 4.99 12.55 14.57
C SER A 85 3.67 12.86 15.28
N ALA A 86 2.78 11.88 15.38
CA ALA A 86 1.49 12.00 16.04
C ALA A 86 1.59 12.33 17.54
N PHE A 87 2.58 11.77 18.22
CA PHE A 87 2.88 12.16 19.61
C PHE A 87 3.37 13.60 19.79
N SER A 88 3.83 14.23 18.70
CA SER A 88 4.37 15.59 18.74
C SER A 88 3.36 16.64 18.29
N ASP A 89 2.49 16.30 17.35
CA ASP A 89 1.52 17.19 16.74
C ASP A 89 0.37 16.37 16.13
N GLU A 90 -0.77 16.35 16.79
CA GLU A 90 -1.95 15.61 16.36
C GLU A 90 -2.47 16.08 14.97
N ASN A 91 -2.25 17.35 14.61
CA ASN A 91 -2.63 17.87 13.30
C ASN A 91 -1.84 17.23 12.15
N LEU A 92 -0.69 16.63 12.42
CA LEU A 92 0.07 15.88 11.40
C LEU A 92 -0.61 14.61 10.92
N LEU A 93 -1.65 14.17 11.60
CA LEU A 93 -2.43 13.00 11.21
C LEU A 93 -3.45 13.29 10.11
N ASP A 94 -3.84 14.55 9.94
CA ASP A 94 -4.69 14.93 8.82
C ASP A 94 -3.92 14.84 7.49
N GLU A 95 -4.49 14.12 6.52
CA GLU A 95 -3.86 13.88 5.21
C GLU A 95 -3.57 15.18 4.47
N ALA A 96 -4.47 16.16 4.56
CA ALA A 96 -4.29 17.47 3.94
C ALA A 96 -3.11 18.22 4.56
N THR A 97 -2.98 18.20 5.89
CA THR A 97 -1.85 18.82 6.59
C THR A 97 -0.52 18.15 6.23
N ARG A 98 -0.49 16.82 6.13
CA ARG A 98 0.69 16.07 5.67
C ARG A 98 1.07 16.44 4.24
N ARG A 99 0.08 16.57 3.36
CA ARG A 99 0.28 17.03 1.98
C ARG A 99 0.91 18.42 1.94
N VAL A 100 0.35 19.40 2.64
CA VAL A 100 0.89 20.78 2.67
C VAL A 100 2.36 20.81 3.14
N LYS A 101 2.70 20.08 4.21
CA LYS A 101 4.08 19.99 4.70
C LYS A 101 5.01 19.33 3.67
N LYS A 102 4.53 18.28 2.97
CA LYS A 102 5.30 17.64 1.90
C LYS A 102 5.52 18.57 0.71
N GLU A 103 4.52 19.30 0.29
CA GLU A 103 4.63 20.30 -0.78
C GLU A 103 5.65 21.41 -0.44
N GLN A 104 5.68 21.85 0.81
CA GLN A 104 6.71 22.79 1.27
C GLN A 104 8.13 22.17 1.22
N SER A 105 8.25 20.88 1.58
CA SER A 105 9.52 20.15 1.46
C SER A 105 9.97 20.02 0.00
N ILE A 106 9.04 19.72 -0.93
CA ILE A 106 9.31 19.66 -2.36
C ILE A 106 9.79 21.02 -2.88
N LYS A 107 9.12 22.12 -2.54
CA LYS A 107 9.50 23.48 -2.97
C LYS A 107 10.91 23.89 -2.53
N ARG A 108 11.44 23.31 -1.46
CA ARG A 108 12.80 23.56 -0.95
C ARG A 108 13.85 22.60 -1.53
N ASN A 109 13.43 21.60 -2.29
CA ASN A 109 14.36 20.60 -2.83
C ASN A 109 15.08 21.17 -4.05
N SER A 110 16.41 21.03 -4.10
CA SER A 110 17.24 21.53 -5.20
C SER A 110 16.89 20.91 -6.55
N GLU A 111 16.54 19.61 -6.57
CA GLU A 111 16.11 18.92 -7.78
C GLU A 111 14.79 19.51 -8.32
N PHE A 112 13.86 19.90 -7.43
CA PHE A 112 12.62 20.54 -7.82
C PHE A 112 12.85 21.92 -8.44
N LEU A 113 13.74 22.70 -7.84
CA LEU A 113 14.07 24.06 -8.34
C LEU A 113 14.74 24.04 -9.70
N ALA A 114 15.40 22.94 -10.05
CA ALA A 114 16.02 22.73 -11.37
C ALA A 114 15.05 22.23 -12.45
N LEU A 115 13.78 21.94 -12.11
CA LEU A 115 12.78 21.48 -13.07
C LEU A 115 12.22 22.63 -13.91
N GLU A 116 11.77 22.29 -15.12
CA GLU A 116 10.95 23.17 -15.94
C GLU A 116 9.68 23.62 -15.22
N PRO A 117 9.27 24.92 -15.32
CA PRO A 117 8.11 25.44 -14.60
C PRO A 117 6.82 24.64 -14.82
N LYS A 118 6.59 24.12 -16.01
CA LYS A 118 5.43 23.27 -16.32
C LYS A 118 5.40 22.00 -15.48
N LEU A 119 6.56 21.33 -15.32
CA LEU A 119 6.65 20.12 -14.53
C LEU A 119 6.49 20.42 -13.02
N GLN A 120 7.02 21.56 -12.55
CA GLN A 120 6.80 22.00 -11.17
C GLN A 120 5.29 22.16 -10.87
N GLU A 121 4.52 22.76 -11.78
CA GLU A 121 3.07 22.87 -11.64
C GLU A 121 2.35 21.52 -11.65
N LYS A 122 2.75 20.61 -12.56
CA LYS A 122 2.15 19.27 -12.67
C LYS A 122 2.30 18.46 -11.38
N ILE A 123 3.45 18.56 -10.69
CA ILE A 123 3.67 17.87 -9.41
C ILE A 123 2.58 18.23 -8.39
N PHE A 124 2.18 19.48 -8.29
CA PHE A 124 1.14 19.91 -7.35
C PHE A 124 -0.29 19.63 -7.83
N LYS A 125 -0.46 19.22 -9.09
CA LYS A 125 -1.75 18.76 -9.63
C LYS A 125 -2.03 17.27 -9.39
N ILE A 126 -1.08 16.52 -8.83
CA ILE A 126 -1.32 15.13 -8.41
C ILE A 126 -2.47 15.13 -7.39
N THR A 127 -3.54 14.41 -7.71
CA THR A 127 -4.78 14.43 -6.91
C THR A 127 -4.67 13.63 -5.63
N SER A 128 -3.98 12.49 -5.67
CA SER A 128 -3.88 11.57 -4.53
C SER A 128 -3.02 12.11 -3.39
N ASN A 129 -3.63 12.36 -2.23
CA ASN A 129 -2.92 12.72 -1.00
C ASN A 129 -1.99 11.60 -0.51
N LEU A 130 -2.29 10.34 -0.83
CA LEU A 130 -1.43 9.21 -0.45
C LEU A 130 -0.04 9.28 -1.09
N VAL A 131 0.11 9.83 -2.30
CA VAL A 131 1.42 10.04 -2.92
C VAL A 131 2.29 10.93 -2.03
N PHE A 132 1.73 12.06 -1.58
CA PHE A 132 2.44 13.00 -0.71
C PHE A 132 2.70 12.45 0.70
N THR A 133 1.91 11.49 1.14
CA THR A 133 2.09 10.84 2.45
C THR A 133 3.14 9.72 2.40
N LYS A 134 3.10 8.89 1.35
CA LYS A 134 3.92 7.67 1.24
C LYS A 134 5.33 7.92 0.72
N TYR A 135 5.51 8.92 -0.15
CA TYR A 135 6.77 9.14 -0.85
C TYR A 135 7.53 10.35 -0.29
N SER A 136 8.86 10.28 -0.32
CA SER A 136 9.73 11.42 -0.04
C SER A 136 9.62 12.48 -1.14
N ALA A 137 10.12 13.69 -0.88
CA ALA A 137 10.14 14.76 -1.88
C ALA A 137 10.90 14.34 -3.15
N SER A 138 12.08 13.73 -3.00
CA SER A 138 12.88 13.27 -4.15
C SER A 138 12.21 12.14 -4.92
N GLU A 139 11.53 11.20 -4.23
CA GLU A 139 10.76 10.15 -4.92
C GLU A 139 9.62 10.73 -5.73
N ILE A 140 8.85 11.70 -5.19
CA ILE A 140 7.75 12.36 -5.92
C ILE A 140 8.29 13.08 -7.16
N ILE A 141 9.43 13.78 -7.04
CA ILE A 141 10.08 14.45 -8.16
C ILE A 141 10.49 13.43 -9.23
N ASN A 142 11.08 12.30 -8.84
CA ASN A 142 11.50 11.26 -9.78
C ASN A 142 10.31 10.57 -10.47
N LEU A 143 9.25 10.23 -9.72
CA LEU A 143 7.99 9.72 -10.30
C LEU A 143 7.44 10.69 -11.35
N SER A 144 7.48 11.98 -11.05
CA SER A 144 6.96 13.03 -11.93
C SER A 144 7.83 13.24 -13.17
N LYS A 145 9.17 13.15 -13.05
CA LYS A 145 10.08 13.22 -14.19
C LYS A 145 9.82 12.09 -15.20
N VAL A 146 9.71 10.85 -14.70
CA VAL A 146 9.42 9.68 -15.54
C VAL A 146 8.04 9.84 -16.19
N ALA A 147 7.04 10.25 -15.43
CA ALA A 147 5.71 10.47 -16.00
C ALA A 147 5.67 11.60 -17.04
N ASP A 148 6.44 12.67 -16.86
CA ASP A 148 6.46 13.78 -17.81
C ASP A 148 7.07 13.40 -19.16
N SER A 149 8.17 12.64 -19.13
CA SER A 149 8.85 12.13 -20.34
C SER A 149 8.15 10.93 -21.00
N LEU A 150 7.07 10.41 -20.41
CA LEU A 150 6.42 9.19 -20.84
C LEU A 150 5.73 9.34 -22.20
N ASN A 151 6.18 8.61 -23.19
CA ASN A 151 5.54 8.48 -24.52
C ASN A 151 4.78 7.16 -24.65
N GLU A 152 5.34 6.08 -24.11
CA GLU A 152 4.78 4.73 -24.14
C GLU A 152 4.83 4.14 -22.72
N THR A 153 4.20 2.98 -22.52
CA THR A 153 4.27 2.27 -21.23
C THR A 153 5.71 1.85 -20.93
N GLU A 154 6.23 2.30 -19.80
CA GLU A 154 7.55 1.92 -19.29
C GLU A 154 7.42 1.00 -18.09
N ILE A 155 8.26 -0.05 -18.06
CA ILE A 155 8.31 -1.03 -16.97
C ILE A 155 9.73 -1.14 -16.44
N PHE A 156 9.87 -0.90 -15.15
CA PHE A 156 11.11 -1.08 -14.39
C PHE A 156 10.97 -2.28 -13.47
N ILE A 157 11.96 -3.17 -13.49
CA ILE A 157 11.99 -4.35 -12.64
C ILE A 157 13.21 -4.27 -11.73
N ASN A 158 12.98 -4.41 -10.43
CA ASN A 158 14.03 -4.59 -9.45
C ASN A 158 13.87 -5.98 -8.82
N ASN A 159 14.95 -6.76 -8.77
CA ASN A 159 14.97 -8.12 -8.28
C ASN A 159 16.14 -8.36 -7.30
N SER A 160 16.62 -7.31 -6.63
CA SER A 160 17.81 -7.39 -5.76
C SER A 160 17.58 -8.22 -4.49
N LYS A 161 16.42 -8.04 -3.85
CA LYS A 161 15.99 -8.84 -2.67
C LYS A 161 14.73 -9.60 -2.99
N ASN A 162 13.73 -8.90 -3.49
CA ASN A 162 12.43 -9.41 -3.89
C ASN A 162 12.06 -8.79 -5.23
N LEU A 163 11.22 -9.46 -6.00
CA LEU A 163 10.70 -8.91 -7.25
C LEU A 163 9.83 -7.68 -6.95
N SER A 164 10.17 -6.56 -7.57
CA SER A 164 9.37 -5.33 -7.59
C SER A 164 9.21 -4.86 -9.02
N ILE A 165 7.99 -4.61 -9.44
CA ILE A 165 7.65 -4.15 -10.78
C ILE A 165 7.03 -2.76 -10.65
N GLN A 166 7.59 -1.78 -11.35
CA GLN A 166 7.06 -0.43 -11.44
C GLN A 166 6.65 -0.17 -12.88
N ILE A 167 5.45 0.31 -13.08
CA ILE A 167 4.86 0.55 -14.39
C ILE A 167 4.41 1.99 -14.46
N TYR A 168 4.81 2.69 -15.52
CA TYR A 168 4.31 4.00 -15.88
C TYR A 168 3.55 3.88 -17.20
N THR A 169 2.34 4.41 -17.28
CA THR A 169 1.52 4.29 -18.48
C THR A 169 0.53 5.45 -18.62
N ASN A 170 0.21 5.79 -19.86
CA ASN A 170 -0.84 6.73 -20.24
C ASN A 170 -2.04 6.03 -20.90
N LYS A 171 -2.05 4.69 -20.90
CA LYS A 171 -3.13 3.85 -21.47
C LYS A 171 -4.09 3.41 -20.39
N SER A 172 -5.29 3.01 -20.80
CA SER A 172 -6.23 2.33 -19.90
C SER A 172 -5.61 1.02 -19.40
N LEU A 173 -5.83 0.73 -18.12
CA LEU A 173 -5.19 -0.40 -17.44
C LEU A 173 -6.14 -1.60 -17.39
N ASN A 174 -5.64 -2.76 -17.80
CA ASN A 174 -6.29 -4.03 -17.52
C ASN A 174 -5.58 -4.72 -16.33
N LEU A 175 -5.87 -4.24 -15.12
CA LEU A 175 -5.24 -4.74 -13.89
C LEU A 175 -5.66 -6.17 -13.57
N SER A 176 -6.89 -6.54 -13.89
CA SER A 176 -7.36 -7.92 -13.72
C SER A 176 -6.53 -8.89 -14.56
N ALA A 177 -6.28 -8.58 -15.85
CA ALA A 177 -5.43 -9.40 -16.72
C ALA A 177 -3.98 -9.48 -16.20
N LEU A 178 -3.42 -8.34 -15.78
CA LEU A 178 -2.07 -8.29 -15.20
C LEU A 178 -1.98 -9.21 -13.98
N LEU A 179 -2.87 -9.07 -13.02
CA LEU A 179 -2.87 -9.88 -11.80
C LEU A 179 -3.20 -11.35 -12.05
N TYR A 180 -3.98 -11.66 -13.08
CA TYR A 180 -4.23 -13.04 -13.49
C TYR A 180 -2.95 -13.73 -13.97
N GLU A 181 -2.19 -13.09 -14.85
CA GLU A 181 -0.93 -13.64 -15.35
C GLU A 181 0.15 -13.72 -14.24
N PHE A 182 0.11 -12.79 -13.29
CA PHE A 182 1.01 -12.76 -12.14
C PHE A 182 0.51 -13.57 -10.93
N ALA A 183 -0.63 -14.26 -11.03
CA ALA A 183 -1.19 -15.07 -9.94
C ALA A 183 -0.31 -16.27 -9.51
N LYS A 184 0.74 -16.59 -10.27
CA LYS A 184 1.77 -17.58 -9.89
C LYS A 184 2.82 -17.03 -8.92
N PHE A 185 2.90 -15.70 -8.79
CA PHE A 185 3.82 -15.02 -7.88
C PHE A 185 3.09 -14.63 -6.59
N ASP A 186 3.81 -14.67 -5.48
CA ASP A 186 3.29 -14.28 -4.17
C ASP A 186 3.30 -12.75 -4.04
N LEU A 187 2.21 -12.12 -4.50
CA LEU A 187 2.04 -10.66 -4.44
C LEU A 187 1.85 -10.22 -2.99
N ALA A 188 2.72 -9.34 -2.51
CA ALA A 188 2.66 -8.78 -1.16
C ALA A 188 1.99 -7.40 -1.11
N TYR A 189 2.18 -6.60 -2.17
CA TYR A 189 1.75 -5.22 -2.19
C TYR A 189 1.47 -4.72 -3.60
N MET A 190 0.46 -3.89 -3.72
CA MET A 190 0.13 -3.17 -4.94
C MET A 190 -0.25 -1.73 -4.60
N GLU A 191 0.14 -0.80 -5.44
CA GLU A 191 -0.37 0.57 -5.42
C GLU A 191 -0.53 1.12 -6.83
N ILE A 192 -1.50 2.02 -6.97
CA ILE A 192 -1.84 2.64 -8.24
C ILE A 192 -2.16 4.09 -7.96
N PHE A 193 -1.51 5.00 -8.68
CA PHE A 193 -1.77 6.42 -8.58
C PHE A 193 -1.92 7.05 -9.96
N GLU A 194 -2.95 7.84 -10.14
CA GLU A 194 -2.94 8.84 -11.19
C GLU A 194 -2.05 9.99 -10.74
N LEU A 195 -1.01 10.29 -11.52
CA LEU A 195 -0.09 11.37 -11.25
C LEU A 195 -0.65 12.68 -11.83
N PHE A 196 -0.63 12.83 -13.14
CA PHE A 196 -1.21 13.95 -13.87
C PHE A 196 -1.46 13.57 -15.33
N GLU A 197 -2.37 14.26 -16.02
CA GLU A 197 -2.66 14.10 -17.46
C GLU A 197 -2.96 12.64 -17.84
N LYS A 198 -3.73 11.92 -17.00
CA LYS A 198 -4.04 10.49 -17.16
C LYS A 198 -2.82 9.58 -17.26
N LYS A 199 -1.72 9.98 -16.66
CA LYS A 199 -0.54 9.14 -16.52
C LYS A 199 -0.57 8.44 -15.17
N PHE A 200 -0.44 7.12 -15.19
CA PHE A 200 -0.54 6.27 -14.01
C PHE A 200 0.81 5.69 -13.63
N TYR A 201 1.04 5.60 -12.33
CA TYR A 201 2.10 4.83 -11.72
C TYR A 201 1.52 3.65 -10.99
N ILE A 202 2.04 2.45 -11.27
CA ILE A 202 1.67 1.21 -10.62
C ILE A 202 2.91 0.56 -10.06
N ARG A 203 2.81 0.07 -8.83
CA ARG A 203 3.87 -0.71 -8.21
C ARG A 203 3.31 -2.03 -7.71
N LEU A 204 4.01 -3.12 -8.02
CA LEU A 204 3.75 -4.46 -7.53
C LEU A 204 5.01 -4.97 -6.84
N ASP A 205 4.90 -5.32 -5.56
CA ASP A 205 5.97 -5.94 -4.80
C ASP A 205 5.59 -7.37 -4.43
N PHE A 206 6.50 -8.33 -4.63
CA PHE A 206 6.28 -9.74 -4.40
C PHE A 206 7.17 -10.26 -3.27
N ASN A 207 6.76 -11.35 -2.60
CA ASN A 207 7.54 -11.98 -1.53
C ASN A 207 8.67 -12.89 -2.04
N GLN A 208 8.87 -12.96 -3.33
CA GLN A 208 9.85 -13.85 -3.98
C GLN A 208 10.69 -13.12 -5.02
N ASN A 209 11.81 -13.74 -5.40
CA ASN A 209 12.61 -13.33 -6.55
C ASN A 209 12.24 -14.17 -7.76
N VAL A 210 12.59 -13.68 -8.93
CA VAL A 210 12.67 -14.47 -10.17
C VAL A 210 14.13 -14.67 -10.54
N LYS A 211 14.41 -15.70 -11.33
CA LYS A 211 15.76 -15.92 -11.84
C LYS A 211 16.13 -14.84 -12.86
N ASN A 212 17.39 -14.42 -12.90
CA ASN A 212 17.81 -13.32 -13.76
C ASN A 212 17.45 -13.53 -15.26
N HIS A 213 17.50 -14.76 -15.75
CA HIS A 213 17.12 -15.07 -17.12
C HIS A 213 15.61 -15.01 -17.39
N GLU A 214 14.78 -14.92 -16.35
CA GLU A 214 13.31 -14.78 -16.46
C GLU A 214 12.85 -13.32 -16.39
N LEU A 215 13.76 -12.37 -16.09
CA LEU A 215 13.39 -10.95 -15.91
C LEU A 215 12.81 -10.33 -17.17
N GLU A 216 13.42 -10.59 -18.34
CA GLU A 216 12.91 -10.07 -19.60
C GLU A 216 11.55 -10.67 -19.97
N ASN A 217 11.37 -11.98 -19.75
CA ASN A 217 10.08 -12.64 -19.93
C ASN A 217 9.01 -12.06 -18.98
N THR A 218 9.38 -11.72 -17.74
CA THR A 218 8.49 -11.09 -16.78
C THR A 218 8.05 -9.70 -17.26
N LYS A 219 8.95 -8.92 -17.84
CA LYS A 219 8.66 -7.62 -18.45
C LYS A 219 7.72 -7.74 -19.64
N ILE A 220 8.01 -8.67 -20.56
CA ILE A 220 7.16 -8.95 -21.73
C ILE A 220 5.77 -9.39 -21.30
N LEU A 221 5.67 -10.24 -20.28
CA LEU A 221 4.41 -10.70 -19.72
C LEU A 221 3.58 -9.52 -19.17
N ALA A 222 4.20 -8.62 -18.42
CA ALA A 222 3.54 -7.43 -17.88
C ALA A 222 3.01 -6.52 -19.01
N LEU A 223 3.82 -6.26 -20.03
CA LEU A 223 3.41 -5.44 -21.20
C LEU A 223 2.23 -6.07 -21.96
N LYS A 224 2.29 -7.37 -22.23
CA LYS A 224 1.21 -8.09 -22.92
C LYS A 224 -0.09 -8.08 -22.13
N SER A 225 0.00 -8.28 -20.80
CA SER A 225 -1.17 -8.33 -19.93
C SER A 225 -1.87 -6.98 -19.85
N LEU A 226 -1.12 -5.90 -19.72
CA LEU A 226 -1.68 -4.54 -19.67
C LEU A 226 -2.36 -4.12 -20.98
N ASN A 227 -1.85 -4.59 -22.11
CA ASN A 227 -2.38 -4.28 -23.45
C ASN A 227 -3.42 -5.32 -23.90
N SER A 228 -3.77 -6.29 -23.09
CA SER A 228 -4.73 -7.34 -23.45
C SER A 228 -6.15 -6.78 -23.51
N GLU A 229 -6.77 -6.86 -24.68
CA GLU A 229 -8.20 -6.59 -24.87
C GLU A 229 -9.06 -7.79 -24.42
N VAL A 230 -8.45 -8.95 -24.22
CA VAL A 230 -9.14 -10.15 -23.79
C VAL A 230 -9.40 -10.07 -22.29
N LEU A 231 -10.62 -9.79 -21.91
CA LEU A 231 -11.11 -9.94 -20.55
C LEU A 231 -11.18 -11.45 -20.23
N ARG A 232 -10.11 -11.98 -19.66
CA ARG A 232 -10.18 -13.28 -19.00
C ARG A 232 -10.96 -13.06 -17.71
N GLU A 233 -12.18 -13.56 -17.63
CA GLU A 233 -12.94 -13.54 -16.38
C GLU A 233 -12.26 -14.49 -15.39
N PRO A 234 -11.67 -13.97 -14.30
CA PRO A 234 -11.15 -14.83 -13.25
C PRO A 234 -12.31 -15.59 -12.61
N LEU A 235 -12.07 -16.83 -12.20
CA LEU A 235 -13.06 -17.60 -11.46
C LEU A 235 -13.44 -16.86 -10.17
N LYS A 236 -14.74 -16.80 -9.87
CA LYS A 236 -15.26 -16.23 -8.63
C LYS A 236 -14.67 -17.02 -7.44
N PRO A 237 -13.95 -16.38 -6.52
CA PRO A 237 -13.42 -17.04 -5.33
C PRO A 237 -14.56 -17.33 -4.35
N ASN A 238 -14.36 -18.32 -3.50
CA ASN A 238 -15.28 -18.63 -2.42
C ASN A 238 -14.97 -17.75 -1.22
N ILE A 239 -15.76 -16.69 -1.01
CA ILE A 239 -15.65 -15.74 0.10
C ILE A 239 -16.98 -15.69 0.84
N ASN A 240 -16.98 -16.01 2.12
CA ASN A 240 -18.16 -15.92 2.97
C ASN A 240 -18.38 -14.46 3.45
N LYS A 241 -19.61 -14.16 3.84
CA LYS A 241 -19.99 -12.81 4.31
C LYS A 241 -19.20 -12.34 5.54
N ASP A 242 -18.83 -13.24 6.44
CA ASP A 242 -18.04 -12.97 7.63
C ASP A 242 -16.53 -12.82 7.36
N GLU A 243 -16.08 -13.19 6.16
CA GLU A 243 -14.69 -13.06 5.71
C GLU A 243 -14.39 -11.72 5.02
N ILE A 244 -15.41 -10.88 4.80
CA ILE A 244 -15.31 -9.60 4.10
C ILE A 244 -15.86 -8.47 4.97
N ASN A 245 -15.17 -7.33 4.98
CA ASN A 245 -15.62 -6.12 5.67
C ASN A 245 -15.37 -4.89 4.79
N PHE A 246 -16.40 -4.09 4.57
CA PHE A 246 -16.34 -2.89 3.76
C PHE A 246 -16.69 -1.66 4.59
N GLU A 247 -15.70 -0.80 4.85
CA GLU A 247 -15.81 0.41 5.63
C GLU A 247 -15.80 1.63 4.70
N LEU A 248 -16.98 2.15 4.35
CA LEU A 248 -17.12 3.36 3.53
C LEU A 248 -16.51 4.60 4.19
N ASN A 249 -16.64 4.72 5.50
CA ASN A 249 -16.18 5.88 6.28
C ASN A 249 -14.81 5.63 6.93
N HIS A 250 -13.90 4.94 6.21
CA HIS A 250 -12.57 4.66 6.71
C HIS A 250 -11.71 5.93 6.87
N SER A 251 -11.66 6.76 5.85
CA SER A 251 -11.04 8.08 5.87
C SER A 251 -11.87 9.08 5.05
N LYS A 252 -11.42 10.34 4.95
CA LYS A 252 -12.08 11.34 4.12
C LYS A 252 -12.09 10.95 2.64
N ASP A 253 -10.94 10.49 2.14
CA ASP A 253 -10.71 10.29 0.71
C ASP A 253 -10.87 8.82 0.28
N TYR A 254 -10.84 7.86 1.23
CA TYR A 254 -10.81 6.44 0.92
C TYR A 254 -11.82 5.62 1.73
N ALA A 255 -12.41 4.64 1.06
CA ALA A 255 -13.06 3.50 1.68
C ALA A 255 -12.07 2.33 1.83
N LYS A 256 -12.32 1.44 2.79
CA LYS A 256 -11.50 0.25 3.05
C LYS A 256 -12.31 -1.01 2.85
N LEU A 257 -11.81 -1.91 1.99
CA LEU A 257 -12.28 -3.28 1.87
C LEU A 257 -11.24 -4.20 2.49
N SER A 258 -11.66 -5.06 3.42
CA SER A 258 -10.82 -6.10 4.02
C SER A 258 -11.38 -7.47 3.71
N ILE A 259 -10.52 -8.38 3.23
CA ILE A 259 -10.88 -9.77 2.94
C ILE A 259 -9.96 -10.68 3.76
N ASN A 260 -10.53 -11.58 4.56
CA ASN A 260 -9.81 -12.56 5.37
C ASN A 260 -10.35 -13.97 5.07
N ALA A 261 -10.01 -14.49 3.92
CA ALA A 261 -10.53 -15.74 3.38
C ALA A 261 -9.44 -16.81 3.23
N LYS A 262 -9.84 -18.02 2.81
CA LYS A 262 -8.87 -19.03 2.36
C LYS A 262 -8.12 -18.49 1.14
N ASP A 263 -6.81 -18.77 1.07
CA ASP A 263 -6.00 -18.39 -0.09
C ASP A 263 -6.46 -19.15 -1.33
N GLN A 264 -6.75 -18.41 -2.40
CA GLN A 264 -7.28 -18.95 -3.66
C GLN A 264 -6.59 -18.27 -4.83
N ARG A 265 -6.10 -19.08 -5.75
CA ARG A 265 -5.47 -18.57 -6.97
C ARG A 265 -6.45 -17.70 -7.78
N GLY A 266 -6.01 -16.51 -8.15
CA GLY A 266 -6.83 -15.58 -8.92
C GLY A 266 -7.75 -14.68 -8.09
N LEU A 267 -7.80 -14.82 -6.76
CA LEU A 267 -8.62 -13.97 -5.88
C LEU A 267 -8.39 -12.48 -6.16
N MET A 268 -7.14 -12.04 -6.24
CA MET A 268 -6.80 -10.63 -6.51
C MET A 268 -7.27 -10.18 -7.89
N ALA A 269 -7.08 -11.02 -8.90
CA ALA A 269 -7.55 -10.73 -10.25
C ALA A 269 -9.07 -10.59 -10.31
N TYR A 270 -9.81 -11.43 -9.57
CA TYR A 270 -11.25 -11.34 -9.46
C TYR A 270 -11.69 -10.07 -8.75
N VAL A 271 -11.13 -9.75 -7.61
CA VAL A 271 -11.44 -8.51 -6.87
C VAL A 271 -11.23 -7.29 -7.77
N MET A 272 -10.09 -7.23 -8.48
CA MET A 272 -9.84 -6.13 -9.42
C MET A 272 -10.82 -6.12 -10.59
N SER A 273 -11.26 -7.27 -11.11
CA SER A 273 -12.27 -7.32 -12.17
C SER A 273 -13.62 -6.75 -11.74
N VAL A 274 -13.99 -6.92 -10.46
CA VAL A 274 -15.21 -6.31 -9.90
C VAL A 274 -15.08 -4.79 -9.86
N PHE A 275 -13.95 -4.27 -9.39
CA PHE A 275 -13.72 -2.82 -9.35
C PHE A 275 -13.61 -2.20 -10.74
N ASP A 276 -12.92 -2.86 -11.68
CA ASP A 276 -12.82 -2.41 -13.07
C ASP A 276 -14.21 -2.34 -13.73
N ARG A 277 -15.06 -3.37 -13.54
CA ARG A 277 -16.45 -3.43 -14.05
C ARG A 277 -17.33 -2.32 -13.48
N LEU A 278 -17.18 -1.99 -12.22
CA LEU A 278 -17.94 -0.95 -11.54
C LEU A 278 -17.32 0.45 -11.70
N HIS A 279 -16.17 0.54 -12.38
CA HIS A 279 -15.41 1.78 -12.58
C HIS A 279 -14.97 2.47 -11.28
N PHE A 280 -14.50 1.68 -10.31
CA PHE A 280 -13.89 2.17 -9.08
C PHE A 280 -12.38 2.01 -9.11
N GLN A 281 -11.68 3.03 -8.63
CA GLN A 281 -10.23 3.03 -8.58
C GLN A 281 -9.74 2.50 -7.22
N VAL A 282 -9.02 1.37 -7.26
CA VAL A 282 -8.24 0.89 -6.12
C VAL A 282 -6.90 1.60 -6.12
N THR A 283 -6.61 2.34 -5.05
CA THR A 283 -5.35 3.11 -4.95
C THR A 283 -4.23 2.31 -4.32
N SER A 284 -4.54 1.38 -3.42
CA SER A 284 -3.54 0.44 -2.91
C SER A 284 -4.17 -0.84 -2.41
N ALA A 285 -3.40 -1.92 -2.46
CA ALA A 285 -3.75 -3.18 -1.83
C ALA A 285 -2.55 -3.75 -1.07
N ARG A 286 -2.81 -4.32 0.10
CA ARG A 286 -1.86 -5.11 0.87
C ARG A 286 -2.35 -6.53 0.90
N ILE A 287 -1.46 -7.45 0.57
CA ILE A 287 -1.77 -8.87 0.50
C ILE A 287 -0.84 -9.61 1.46
N GLN A 288 -1.40 -10.41 2.33
CA GLN A 288 -0.63 -11.25 3.23
C GLN A 288 -1.25 -12.63 3.30
N THR A 289 -0.50 -13.65 2.89
CA THR A 289 -0.91 -15.05 3.05
C THR A 289 -0.18 -15.68 4.24
N VAL A 290 -0.94 -16.19 5.20
CA VAL A 290 -0.40 -16.89 6.38
C VAL A 290 -1.21 -18.16 6.61
N LYS A 291 -0.54 -19.31 6.65
CA LYS A 291 -1.17 -20.63 6.90
C LYS A 291 -2.41 -20.86 6.00
N ASN A 292 -2.24 -20.65 4.70
CA ASN A 292 -3.29 -20.85 3.69
C ASN A 292 -4.55 -19.97 3.85
N ARG A 293 -4.44 -18.85 4.56
CA ARG A 293 -5.45 -17.79 4.61
C ARG A 293 -4.85 -16.49 4.13
N THR A 294 -5.56 -15.81 3.25
CA THR A 294 -5.18 -14.49 2.79
C THR A 294 -5.83 -13.42 3.66
N ARG A 295 -5.10 -12.34 3.89
CA ARG A 295 -5.57 -11.13 4.56
C ARG A 295 -5.26 -9.96 3.65
N ASN A 296 -6.27 -9.53 2.94
CA ASN A 296 -6.13 -8.47 1.95
C ASN A 296 -6.82 -7.21 2.47
N LEU A 297 -6.17 -6.08 2.28
CA LEU A 297 -6.71 -4.77 2.58
C LEU A 297 -6.59 -3.91 1.32
N PHE A 298 -7.72 -3.36 0.88
CA PHE A 298 -7.80 -2.47 -0.28
C PHE A 298 -8.22 -1.07 0.19
N LEU A 299 -7.57 -0.05 -0.35
CA LEU A 299 -8.03 1.33 -0.28
C LEU A 299 -8.61 1.72 -1.63
N ILE A 300 -9.85 2.19 -1.59
CA ILE A 300 -10.64 2.54 -2.77
C ILE A 300 -10.94 4.03 -2.69
N GLU A 301 -10.65 4.76 -3.75
CA GLU A 301 -10.93 6.19 -3.81
C GLU A 301 -12.43 6.46 -3.75
N LYS A 302 -12.82 7.39 -2.86
CA LYS A 302 -14.23 7.77 -2.71
C LYS A 302 -14.68 8.63 -3.87
N ASN A 303 -15.84 8.31 -4.39
CA ASN A 303 -16.60 9.15 -5.31
C ASN A 303 -18.08 9.02 -4.98
N GLU A 304 -18.91 9.88 -5.54
CA GLU A 304 -20.36 9.95 -5.27
C GLU A 304 -21.11 8.63 -5.54
N ARG A 305 -20.56 7.76 -6.40
CA ARG A 305 -21.17 6.48 -6.76
C ARG A 305 -20.82 5.36 -5.77
N LEU A 306 -19.71 5.46 -5.05
CA LEU A 306 -19.22 4.37 -4.20
C LEU A 306 -20.18 4.07 -3.04
N GLU A 307 -20.80 5.09 -2.47
CA GLU A 307 -21.77 4.94 -1.38
C GLU A 307 -23.01 4.16 -1.83
N SER A 308 -23.52 4.45 -3.04
CA SER A 308 -24.68 3.77 -3.59
C SER A 308 -24.41 2.34 -4.10
N LYS A 309 -23.14 1.99 -4.31
CA LYS A 309 -22.70 0.72 -4.89
C LYS A 309 -22.04 -0.24 -3.89
N GLY A 310 -21.93 0.14 -2.62
CA GLY A 310 -21.25 -0.67 -1.60
C GLY A 310 -21.86 -2.08 -1.45
N GLU A 311 -23.19 -2.20 -1.44
CA GLU A 311 -23.86 -3.49 -1.38
C GLU A 311 -23.65 -4.32 -2.66
N GLU A 312 -23.63 -3.69 -3.83
CA GLU A 312 -23.36 -4.35 -5.09
C GLU A 312 -21.94 -4.94 -5.14
N ILE A 313 -20.96 -4.19 -4.64
CA ILE A 313 -19.58 -4.68 -4.50
C ILE A 313 -19.54 -5.94 -3.62
N LEU A 314 -20.19 -5.89 -2.45
CA LEU A 314 -20.24 -7.03 -1.53
C LEU A 314 -20.92 -8.25 -2.18
N ASN A 315 -22.06 -8.07 -2.83
CA ASN A 315 -22.79 -9.16 -3.49
C ASN A 315 -22.02 -9.80 -4.64
N LEU A 316 -21.20 -9.02 -5.35
CA LEU A 316 -20.34 -9.56 -6.40
C LEU A 316 -19.16 -10.35 -5.84
N LEU A 317 -18.64 -9.96 -4.66
CA LEU A 317 -17.48 -10.59 -4.03
C LEU A 317 -17.84 -11.81 -3.19
N ILE A 318 -19.01 -11.82 -2.54
CA ILE A 318 -19.46 -12.93 -1.68
C ILE A 318 -19.96 -14.08 -2.57
N SER A 319 -19.57 -15.30 -2.22
CA SER A 319 -20.18 -16.53 -2.79
C SER A 319 -21.57 -16.75 -2.18
N GLU A 320 -22.51 -17.22 -2.99
CA GLU A 320 -23.84 -17.64 -2.54
C GLU A 320 -23.79 -18.80 -1.57
#